data_b1c6f6465d4b431c0a5b4a8574191d90
#
_entry.id   b1c6f6465d4b431c0a5b4a8574191d90
#
_cell.length_a   1.000
_cell.length_b   1.000
_cell.length_c   1.000
_cell.angle_alpha   90.00
_cell.angle_beta   90.00
_cell.angle_gamma   90.00
#
_symmetry.space_group_name_H-M   'P 1'
#
loop_
_entity.id
_entity.type
_entity.pdbx_description
1 polymer ?
#
loop_
_entity_poly.entity_id
_entity_poly.type
_entity_poly.pdbx_seq_one_letter_code
_entity_poly.pdbx_strand_id
1 'polypeptide(L)'
;VDLTVCFGFFHHVPGRMARERLLRALCAATVPGGFVAVSLWRFMDEPGLAKKTHESHAAALKYFAEQGLYLNLDANDYLLGWQQAKGIFRYCHHFDDEEVKALVASVSDVAQLTDCFRADGRTGSLNEYLVFRVR
;
A
#
# COMPACT_ATOMS: atom_id res chain seq x y z
N VAL A 1 -23.56 -2.54 0.31
CA VAL A 1 -23.44 -1.07 0.39
C VAL A 1 -23.13 -0.48 -0.98
N ASP A 2 -23.41 0.79 -1.18
CA ASP A 2 -23.22 1.46 -2.47
C ASP A 2 -21.80 2.02 -2.63
N LEU A 3 -21.11 2.23 -1.53
CA LEU A 3 -19.74 2.73 -1.51
C LEU A 3 -18.95 2.04 -0.41
N THR A 4 -17.80 1.49 -0.78
CA THR A 4 -16.82 0.96 0.15
C THR A 4 -15.50 1.72 0.00
N VAL A 5 -14.91 2.16 1.10
CA VAL A 5 -13.63 2.87 1.06
C VAL A 5 -12.59 2.19 1.95
N CYS A 6 -11.33 2.22 1.51
CA CYS A 6 -10.21 1.71 2.29
C CYS A 6 -9.00 2.62 2.05
N PHE A 7 -8.80 3.59 2.92
CA PHE A 7 -7.73 4.57 2.82
C PHE A 7 -6.68 4.34 3.91
N GLY A 8 -5.41 4.53 3.56
CA GLY A 8 -4.31 4.44 4.52
C GLY A 8 -4.06 3.04 5.08
N PHE A 9 -4.44 1.99 4.39
CA PHE A 9 -4.38 0.62 4.93
C PHE A 9 -3.58 -0.35 4.07
N PHE A 10 -3.73 -0.32 2.75
CA PHE A 10 -3.12 -1.32 1.86
C PHE A 10 -1.60 -1.46 2.03
N HIS A 11 -0.91 -0.37 2.32
CA HIS A 11 0.53 -0.38 2.50
C HIS A 11 0.98 -1.07 3.80
N HIS A 12 0.06 -1.39 4.70
CA HIS A 12 0.36 -2.17 5.90
C HIS A 12 0.07 -3.66 5.75
N VAL A 13 -0.47 -4.09 4.60
CA VAL A 13 -0.84 -5.49 4.35
C VAL A 13 0.33 -6.21 3.67
N PRO A 14 1.00 -7.15 4.35
CA PRO A 14 2.10 -7.89 3.76
C PRO A 14 1.61 -8.89 2.71
N GLY A 15 2.34 -8.95 1.60
CA GLY A 15 2.13 -9.95 0.56
C GLY A 15 1.11 -9.55 -0.49
N ARG A 16 1.50 -9.77 -1.75
CA ARG A 16 0.68 -9.45 -2.92
C ARG A 16 -0.69 -10.13 -2.88
N MET A 17 -0.70 -11.43 -2.55
CA MET A 17 -1.97 -12.19 -2.52
C MET A 17 -2.94 -11.66 -1.47
N ALA A 18 -2.43 -11.25 -0.31
CA ALA A 18 -3.27 -10.67 0.74
C ALA A 18 -3.88 -9.34 0.30
N ARG A 19 -3.10 -8.49 -0.39
CA ARG A 19 -3.59 -7.22 -0.92
C ARG A 19 -4.65 -7.42 -2.01
N GLU A 20 -4.44 -8.38 -2.91
CA GLU A 20 -5.42 -8.73 -3.95
C GLU A 20 -6.72 -9.28 -3.34
N ARG A 21 -6.61 -10.14 -2.33
CA ARG A 21 -7.77 -10.67 -1.59
C ARG A 21 -8.54 -9.58 -0.87
N LEU A 22 -7.83 -8.61 -0.28
CA LEU A 22 -8.46 -7.47 0.38
C LEU A 22 -9.29 -6.66 -0.64
N LEU A 23 -8.71 -6.32 -1.78
CA LEU A 23 -9.43 -5.55 -2.81
C LEU A 23 -10.66 -6.32 -3.31
N ARG A 24 -10.52 -7.61 -3.55
CA ARG A 24 -11.64 -8.47 -3.95
C ARG A 24 -12.74 -8.53 -2.89
N ALA A 25 -12.37 -8.60 -1.62
CA ALA A 25 -13.33 -8.58 -0.51
C ALA A 25 -14.10 -7.25 -0.44
N LEU A 26 -13.43 -6.12 -0.68
CA LEU A 26 -14.08 -4.81 -0.74
C LEU A 26 -15.09 -4.76 -1.90
N CYS A 27 -14.72 -5.31 -3.06
CA CYS A 27 -15.65 -5.42 -4.19
C CYS A 27 -16.87 -6.30 -3.84
N ALA A 28 -16.64 -7.43 -3.17
CA ALA A 28 -17.73 -8.33 -2.77
C ALA A 28 -18.68 -7.71 -1.74
N ALA A 29 -18.21 -6.78 -0.92
CA ALA A 29 -19.03 -6.05 0.06
C ALA A 29 -19.85 -4.92 -0.58
N THR A 30 -19.63 -4.63 -1.86
CA THR A 30 -20.28 -3.52 -2.57
C THR A 30 -21.29 -4.06 -3.57
N VAL A 31 -22.46 -3.43 -3.65
CA VAL A 31 -23.51 -3.85 -4.59
C VAL A 31 -23.07 -3.65 -6.05
N PRO A 32 -23.59 -4.44 -6.99
CA PRO A 32 -23.37 -4.18 -8.42
C PRO A 32 -23.75 -2.75 -8.79
N GLY A 33 -22.86 -2.08 -9.53
CA GLY A 33 -23.02 -0.66 -9.87
C GLY A 33 -22.51 0.31 -8.80
N GLY A 34 -22.21 -0.17 -7.61
CA GLY A 34 -21.61 0.63 -6.54
C GLY A 34 -20.11 0.84 -6.74
N PHE A 35 -19.49 1.60 -5.84
CA PHE A 35 -18.11 2.03 -5.99
C PHE A 35 -17.22 1.53 -4.84
N VAL A 36 -15.98 1.20 -5.18
CA VAL A 36 -14.91 0.93 -4.22
C VAL A 36 -13.81 1.95 -4.46
N ALA A 37 -13.38 2.64 -3.40
CA ALA A 37 -12.27 3.59 -3.47
C ALA A 37 -11.17 3.19 -2.48
N VAL A 38 -9.93 3.11 -2.97
CA VAL A 38 -8.78 2.74 -2.15
C VAL A 38 -7.66 3.75 -2.34
N SER A 39 -6.79 3.89 -1.35
CA SER A 39 -5.56 4.67 -1.49
C SER A 39 -4.34 3.77 -1.32
N LEU A 40 -3.34 4.01 -2.15
CA LEU A 40 -2.06 3.31 -2.16
C LEU A 40 -0.94 4.31 -1.88
N TRP A 41 -0.08 4.02 -0.91
CA TRP A 41 0.98 4.93 -0.53
C TRP A 41 2.16 4.83 -1.49
N ARG A 42 2.59 5.99 -2.02
CA ARG A 42 3.66 6.13 -3.01
C ARG A 42 4.88 6.86 -2.42
N PHE A 43 5.21 6.56 -1.17
CA PHE A 43 6.20 7.33 -0.38
C PHE A 43 7.62 7.30 -0.95
N MET A 44 7.99 6.30 -1.73
CA MET A 44 9.31 6.23 -2.35
C MET A 44 9.45 7.13 -3.59
N ASP A 45 8.34 7.69 -4.07
CA ASP A 45 8.37 8.66 -5.18
C ASP A 45 8.76 10.07 -4.70
N GLU A 46 8.71 10.33 -3.39
CA GLU A 46 9.13 11.61 -2.81
C GLU A 46 10.57 11.46 -2.28
N PRO A 47 11.56 12.23 -2.82
CA PRO A 47 12.99 12.01 -2.51
C PRO A 47 13.34 12.10 -1.02
N GLY A 48 12.73 13.04 -0.30
CA GLY A 48 13.00 13.21 1.13
C GLY A 48 12.47 12.04 1.96
N LEU A 49 11.28 11.55 1.64
CA LEU A 49 10.71 10.36 2.28
C LEU A 49 11.46 9.09 1.88
N ALA A 50 11.86 8.98 0.62
CA ALA A 50 12.65 7.84 0.15
C ALA A 50 13.98 7.73 0.91
N LYS A 51 14.68 8.84 1.10
CA LYS A 51 15.93 8.86 1.87
C LYS A 51 15.71 8.41 3.32
N LYS A 52 14.71 8.96 4.00
CA LYS A 52 14.38 8.59 5.38
C LYS A 52 13.96 7.12 5.47
N THR A 53 13.24 6.64 4.48
CA THR A 53 12.81 5.24 4.42
C THR A 53 14.00 4.30 4.30
N HIS A 54 14.94 4.58 3.41
CA HIS A 54 16.14 3.75 3.26
C HIS A 54 16.98 3.73 4.54
N GLU A 55 17.14 4.89 5.21
CA GLU A 55 17.85 4.97 6.48
C GLU A 55 17.15 4.16 7.58
N SER A 56 15.84 4.30 7.71
CA SER A 56 15.06 3.57 8.70
C SER A 56 15.08 2.07 8.44
N HIS A 57 14.92 1.67 7.19
CA HIS A 57 14.92 0.26 6.79
C HIS A 57 16.26 -0.40 7.09
N ALA A 58 17.38 0.24 6.73
CA ALA A 58 18.71 -0.26 7.03
C ALA A 58 18.94 -0.42 8.55
N ALA A 59 18.50 0.58 9.33
CA ALA A 59 18.58 0.52 10.79
C ALA A 59 17.75 -0.61 11.37
N ALA A 60 16.55 -0.85 10.83
CA ALA A 60 15.68 -1.93 11.26
C ALA A 60 16.28 -3.30 10.98
N LEU A 61 16.81 -3.51 9.77
CA LEU A 61 17.45 -4.78 9.40
C LEU A 61 18.66 -5.07 10.29
N LYS A 62 19.47 -4.06 10.58
CA LYS A 62 20.61 -4.20 11.51
C LYS A 62 20.15 -4.57 12.91
N TYR A 63 19.13 -3.87 13.42
CA TYR A 63 18.57 -4.13 14.74
C TYR A 63 18.09 -5.59 14.86
N PHE A 64 17.32 -6.08 13.90
CA PHE A 64 16.81 -7.44 13.91
C PHE A 64 17.92 -8.48 13.71
N ALA A 65 18.90 -8.21 12.87
CA ALA A 65 20.06 -9.10 12.68
C ALA A 65 20.85 -9.29 13.97
N GLU A 66 21.01 -8.23 14.76
CA GLU A 66 21.66 -8.28 16.08
C GLU A 66 20.86 -9.15 17.08
N GLN A 67 19.56 -9.33 16.86
CA GLN A 67 18.69 -10.24 17.61
C GLN A 67 18.65 -11.65 17.01
N GLY A 68 19.41 -11.93 15.97
CA GLY A 68 19.37 -13.20 15.25
C GLY A 68 18.17 -13.38 14.34
N LEU A 69 17.48 -12.31 14.01
CA LEU A 69 16.28 -12.33 13.15
C LEU A 69 16.59 -11.78 11.76
N TYR A 70 16.28 -12.62 10.75
CA TYR A 70 16.46 -12.26 9.36
C TYR A 70 15.10 -12.33 8.66
N LEU A 71 14.61 -11.16 8.23
CA LEU A 71 13.27 -11.02 7.69
C LEU A 71 13.25 -11.34 6.19
N ASN A 72 12.25 -12.09 5.77
CA ASN A 72 12.00 -12.39 4.36
C ASN A 72 11.01 -11.36 3.79
N LEU A 73 11.55 -10.25 3.28
CA LEU A 73 10.75 -9.15 2.74
C LEU A 73 10.74 -9.23 1.20
N ASP A 74 9.60 -8.84 0.62
CA ASP A 74 9.48 -8.69 -0.83
C ASP A 74 10.08 -7.36 -1.29
N ALA A 75 10.27 -7.20 -2.59
CA ALA A 75 10.65 -5.92 -3.18
C ALA A 75 9.61 -4.85 -2.83
N ASN A 76 10.06 -3.64 -2.56
CA ASN A 76 9.24 -2.50 -2.12
C ASN A 76 8.65 -2.62 -0.70
N ASP A 77 9.05 -3.63 0.06
CA ASP A 77 8.74 -3.73 1.49
C ASP A 77 9.77 -2.96 2.30
N TYR A 78 9.30 -2.13 3.22
CA TYR A 78 10.16 -1.31 4.06
C TYR A 78 9.70 -1.35 5.52
N LEU A 79 10.67 -1.24 6.41
CA LEU A 79 10.43 -1.09 7.84
C LEU A 79 10.70 0.35 8.25
N LEU A 80 9.67 1.04 8.72
CA LEU A 80 9.75 2.44 9.13
C LEU A 80 9.70 2.53 10.65
N GLY A 81 10.48 3.46 11.23
CA GLY A 81 10.43 3.74 12.65
C GLY A 81 9.05 4.22 13.09
N TRP A 82 8.70 3.98 14.34
CA TRP A 82 7.42 4.38 14.90
C TRP A 82 7.63 5.29 16.11
N GLN A 83 7.13 6.53 16.03
CA GLN A 83 7.13 7.50 17.13
C GLN A 83 8.50 7.68 17.83
N GLN A 84 9.59 7.57 17.08
CA GLN A 84 10.96 7.62 17.59
C GLN A 84 11.27 6.56 18.66
N ALA A 85 10.43 5.55 18.81
CA ALA A 85 10.65 4.46 19.74
C ALA A 85 11.75 3.53 19.21
N LYS A 86 12.74 3.23 20.07
CA LYS A 86 13.84 2.34 19.71
C LYS A 86 13.36 0.90 19.60
N GLY A 87 13.71 0.23 18.50
CA GLY A 87 13.36 -1.18 18.29
C GLY A 87 11.90 -1.43 17.88
N ILE A 88 11.14 -0.38 17.61
CA ILE A 88 9.76 -0.49 17.12
C ILE A 88 9.69 0.02 15.69
N PHE A 89 9.29 -0.86 14.78
CA PHE A 89 9.19 -0.56 13.37
C PHE A 89 7.83 -1.01 12.84
N ARG A 90 7.31 -0.29 11.83
CA ARG A 90 6.08 -0.67 11.13
C ARG A 90 6.42 -1.12 9.72
N TYR A 91 5.73 -2.15 9.27
CA TYR A 91 5.80 -2.60 7.88
C TYR A 91 5.04 -1.63 6.99
N CYS A 92 5.68 -1.17 5.90
CA CYS A 92 5.05 -0.38 4.87
C CYS A 92 5.51 -0.86 3.50
N HIS A 93 4.56 -0.98 2.59
CA HIS A 93 4.83 -1.36 1.21
C HIS A 93 4.64 -0.18 0.28
N HIS A 94 5.64 0.10 -0.56
CA HIS A 94 5.54 1.09 -1.61
C HIS A 94 4.92 0.46 -2.86
N PHE A 95 3.87 1.09 -3.40
CA PHE A 95 3.23 0.64 -4.64
C PHE A 95 3.87 1.35 -5.83
N ASP A 96 4.62 0.62 -6.65
CA ASP A 96 5.12 1.13 -7.92
C ASP A 96 4.05 0.98 -9.03
N ASP A 97 4.33 1.51 -10.22
CA ASP A 97 3.37 1.51 -11.33
C ASP A 97 2.96 0.09 -11.74
N GLU A 98 3.89 -0.85 -11.75
CA GLU A 98 3.61 -2.24 -12.12
C GLU A 98 2.72 -2.94 -11.08
N GLU A 99 2.93 -2.65 -9.81
CA GLU A 99 2.10 -3.21 -8.74
C GLU A 99 0.68 -2.62 -8.76
N VAL A 100 0.54 -1.33 -9.06
CA VAL A 100 -0.78 -0.71 -9.23
C VAL A 100 -1.53 -1.38 -10.39
N LYS A 101 -0.88 -1.57 -11.53
CA LYS A 101 -1.48 -2.26 -12.69
C LYS A 101 -1.89 -3.70 -12.34
N ALA A 102 -1.03 -4.43 -11.64
CA ALA A 102 -1.31 -5.80 -11.24
C ALA A 102 -2.50 -5.88 -10.26
N LEU A 103 -2.58 -4.95 -9.31
CA LEU A 103 -3.69 -4.88 -8.36
C LEU A 103 -5.02 -4.59 -9.09
N VAL A 104 -5.03 -3.64 -10.02
CA VAL A 104 -6.21 -3.35 -10.86
C VAL A 104 -6.63 -4.58 -11.66
N ALA A 105 -5.67 -5.25 -12.31
CA ALA A 105 -5.94 -6.45 -13.10
C ALA A 105 -6.52 -7.60 -12.27
N SER A 106 -6.14 -7.71 -11.00
CA SER A 106 -6.58 -8.80 -10.12
C SER A 106 -8.08 -8.84 -9.86
N VAL A 107 -8.79 -7.73 -10.08
CA VAL A 107 -10.25 -7.64 -9.89
C VAL A 107 -11.02 -7.33 -11.17
N SER A 108 -10.38 -7.41 -12.34
CA SER A 108 -10.99 -7.04 -13.63
C SER A 108 -12.25 -7.83 -13.95
N ASP A 109 -12.40 -9.03 -13.40
CA ASP A 109 -13.59 -9.87 -13.55
C ASP A 109 -14.80 -9.36 -12.72
N VAL A 110 -14.57 -8.64 -11.64
CA VAL A 110 -15.64 -8.19 -10.71
C VAL A 110 -15.78 -6.68 -10.64
N ALA A 111 -14.80 -5.91 -11.09
CA ALA A 111 -14.85 -4.45 -11.02
C ALA A 111 -14.05 -3.81 -12.17
N GLN A 112 -14.44 -2.60 -12.52
CA GLN A 112 -13.76 -1.79 -13.53
C GLN A 112 -13.18 -0.55 -12.89
N LEU A 113 -11.90 -0.26 -13.15
CA LEU A 113 -11.28 1.00 -12.75
C LEU A 113 -11.94 2.13 -13.54
N THR A 114 -12.54 3.09 -12.83
CA THR A 114 -13.21 4.24 -13.44
C THR A 114 -12.46 5.54 -13.25
N ASP A 115 -11.59 5.63 -12.24
CA ASP A 115 -10.78 6.80 -11.99
C ASP A 115 -9.49 6.41 -11.26
N CYS A 116 -8.42 7.18 -11.52
CA CYS A 116 -7.12 7.01 -10.89
C CYS A 116 -6.45 8.38 -10.84
N PHE A 117 -6.06 8.82 -9.64
CA PHE A 117 -5.44 10.13 -9.44
C PHE A 117 -4.48 10.12 -8.25
N ARG A 118 -3.56 11.08 -8.25
CA ARG A 118 -2.59 11.29 -7.17
C ARG A 118 -3.06 12.48 -6.32
N ALA A 119 -2.90 12.36 -5.00
CA ALA A 119 -3.24 13.42 -4.06
C ALA A 119 -2.41 13.28 -2.77
N ASP A 120 -2.61 14.22 -1.87
CA ASP A 120 -2.05 14.29 -0.53
C ASP A 120 -0.54 14.59 -0.49
N GLY A 121 -0.08 14.92 0.70
CA GLY A 121 1.30 15.26 0.96
C GLY A 121 1.67 16.65 0.44
N ARG A 122 2.93 17.00 0.64
CA ARG A 122 3.47 18.30 0.26
C ARG A 122 3.43 18.54 -1.25
N THR A 123 3.66 17.47 -2.04
CA THR A 123 3.70 17.55 -3.51
C THR A 123 2.34 17.32 -4.17
N GLY A 124 1.31 16.91 -3.40
CA GLY A 124 0.01 16.50 -3.94
C GLY A 124 0.04 15.14 -4.63
N SER A 125 1.07 14.33 -4.43
CA SER A 125 1.25 13.04 -5.13
C SER A 125 1.65 11.88 -4.22
N LEU A 126 1.46 12.03 -2.90
CA LEU A 126 1.88 11.04 -1.90
C LEU A 126 1.10 9.74 -2.00
N ASN A 127 -0.20 9.82 -2.29
CA ASN A 127 -1.08 8.68 -2.45
C ASN A 127 -1.61 8.59 -3.87
N GLU A 128 -1.82 7.38 -4.33
CA GLU A 128 -2.57 7.09 -5.54
C GLU A 128 -3.93 6.54 -5.14
N TYR A 129 -4.99 7.19 -5.62
CA TYR A 129 -6.36 6.79 -5.39
C TYR A 129 -6.88 6.02 -6.60
N LEU A 130 -7.47 4.86 -6.33
CA LEU A 130 -8.13 4.04 -7.35
C LEU A 130 -9.61 3.98 -7.03
N VAL A 131 -10.43 4.27 -8.01
CA VAL A 131 -11.89 4.16 -7.89
C VAL A 131 -12.37 3.11 -8.88
N PHE A 132 -13.09 2.13 -8.35
CA PHE A 132 -13.64 1.02 -9.13
C PHE A 132 -15.17 1.07 -9.09
N ARG A 133 -15.79 0.69 -10.20
CA ARG A 133 -17.21 0.39 -10.23
C ARG A 133 -17.41 -1.13 -10.27
N VAL A 134 -18.19 -1.65 -9.34
CA VAL A 134 -18.46 -3.08 -9.24
C VAL A 134 -19.42 -3.49 -10.39
N ARG A 135 -19.12 -4.63 -11.01
CA ARG A 135 -19.92 -5.17 -12.13
C ARG A 135 -21.23 -5.79 -11.66
#